data_094efe9d7dfce2f402ec5a8eae6fe3d1
#
_entry.id   094efe9d7dfce2f402ec5a8eae6fe3d1
#
_cell.length_a   1.000
_cell.length_b   1.000
_cell.length_c   1.000
_cell.angle_alpha   90.00
_cell.angle_beta   90.00
_cell.angle_gamma   90.00
#
_symmetry.space_group_name_H-M   'P 1'
#
loop_
_entity.id
_entity.type
_entity.pdbx_description
1 polymer ?
#
loop_
_entity_poly.entity_id
_entity_poly.type
_entity_poly.pdbx_seq_one_letter_code
_entity_poly.pdbx_strand_id
1 'polypeptide(L)'
;MEAVDELLECCFEVYPDHPVLFVNACYEAMEKEELNGDNAALLELADQKMKLHPLFRSRLMSAIVRYYKKLADESGDGNRNSSVSYLLCLDKDALTRDERSGVCETLIRQNYYTEAYEMICRYGIEGIQIKRLLKLCTKMVLQNLFDEDDRLLHLAYVVFLEEKSDSVILDYLCEHFNGTVDQMYRVLMQGIKEHVETYDLEERLVAQMLFTGCTEKMDRVFELYASRKKTSENVVKAYFTVKSIEYFLYNKTTEDKVFAYLEAAVNNSVEKDKVPDIYLLALTRYYSTLPALQDDQLKLCQAVIDVLIEAGMIFAYFKDLAKFIVIPGNILDKEIIEYHGNKEIRPYLRLRILPEEEEYHYEDMRPVYKGIYIREKVLFEGEIMEYQILEDENGERKTVEEGSISCKEVTTRTLGNRFACLNEMSLSLELKNEAALREQMEEYLKKDAAVSALFTLQ
;
A
#
# COMPACT_ATOMS: atom_id res chain seq x y z
N MET A 1 -68.21 -5.06 -5.41
CA MET A 1 -67.27 -5.82 -4.57
C MET A 1 -67.93 -7.05 -3.95
N GLU A 2 -69.07 -6.92 -3.21
CA GLU A 2 -69.75 -8.07 -2.65
C GLU A 2 -70.01 -9.24 -3.63
N ALA A 3 -70.46 -8.97 -4.85
CA ALA A 3 -70.73 -10.01 -5.84
C ALA A 3 -69.48 -10.74 -6.37
N VAL A 4 -68.30 -10.11 -6.29
CA VAL A 4 -67.00 -10.75 -6.65
C VAL A 4 -66.52 -11.63 -5.49
N ASP A 5 -66.75 -11.20 -4.26
CA ASP A 5 -66.39 -11.94 -3.05
C ASP A 5 -67.25 -13.23 -2.94
N GLU A 6 -68.56 -13.13 -3.15
CA GLU A 6 -69.48 -14.30 -3.21
C GLU A 6 -69.09 -15.27 -4.33
N LEU A 7 -68.69 -14.76 -5.49
CA LEU A 7 -68.24 -15.62 -6.61
C LEU A 7 -66.90 -16.32 -6.29
N LEU A 8 -65.97 -15.64 -5.65
CA LEU A 8 -64.73 -16.23 -5.22
C LEU A 8 -64.89 -17.28 -4.14
N GLU A 9 -65.80 -17.03 -3.15
CA GLU A 9 -66.18 -18.02 -2.14
C GLU A 9 -66.79 -19.27 -2.77
N CYS A 10 -67.77 -19.12 -3.66
CA CYS A 10 -68.38 -20.25 -4.41
C CYS A 10 -67.33 -21.01 -5.25
N CYS A 11 -66.41 -20.29 -5.92
CA CYS A 11 -65.35 -20.93 -6.69
C CYS A 11 -64.36 -21.67 -5.78
N PHE A 12 -64.11 -21.16 -4.58
CA PHE A 12 -63.25 -21.80 -3.59
C PHE A 12 -63.85 -23.05 -3.00
N GLU A 13 -65.19 -23.04 -2.76
CA GLU A 13 -65.91 -24.23 -2.32
C GLU A 13 -65.87 -25.36 -3.35
N VAL A 14 -65.99 -25.02 -4.64
CA VAL A 14 -66.00 -25.98 -5.76
C VAL A 14 -64.59 -26.42 -6.17
N TYR A 15 -63.61 -25.54 -6.10
CA TYR A 15 -62.23 -25.80 -6.53
C TYR A 15 -61.20 -25.33 -5.50
N PRO A 16 -61.15 -25.88 -4.30
CA PRO A 16 -60.33 -25.41 -3.18
C PRO A 16 -58.83 -25.48 -3.47
N ASP A 17 -58.43 -26.32 -4.41
CA ASP A 17 -57.05 -26.52 -4.81
C ASP A 17 -56.62 -25.73 -6.07
N HIS A 18 -57.52 -24.91 -6.61
CA HIS A 18 -57.18 -24.15 -7.82
C HIS A 18 -56.24 -22.99 -7.50
N PRO A 19 -54.99 -22.98 -8.05
CA PRO A 19 -53.94 -22.06 -7.62
C PRO A 19 -54.27 -20.58 -7.87
N VAL A 20 -55.00 -20.25 -8.91
CA VAL A 20 -55.37 -18.85 -9.25
C VAL A 20 -56.42 -18.33 -8.24
N LEU A 21 -57.44 -19.10 -7.94
CA LEU A 21 -58.48 -18.72 -6.99
C LEU A 21 -57.90 -18.54 -5.59
N PHE A 22 -57.03 -19.45 -5.19
CA PHE A 22 -56.32 -19.37 -3.92
C PHE A 22 -55.45 -18.13 -3.78
N VAL A 23 -54.66 -17.81 -4.80
CA VAL A 23 -53.80 -16.59 -4.83
C VAL A 23 -54.65 -15.32 -4.76
N ASN A 24 -55.78 -15.27 -5.48
CA ASN A 24 -56.67 -14.11 -5.48
C ASN A 24 -57.35 -13.94 -4.11
N ALA A 25 -57.82 -15.02 -3.48
CA ALA A 25 -58.42 -14.96 -2.13
C ALA A 25 -57.39 -14.47 -1.09
N CYS A 26 -56.16 -14.97 -1.13
CA CYS A 26 -55.07 -14.47 -0.26
C CYS A 26 -54.77 -12.99 -0.50
N TYR A 27 -54.73 -12.55 -1.75
CA TYR A 27 -54.47 -11.17 -2.12
C TYR A 27 -55.57 -10.23 -1.62
N GLU A 28 -56.84 -10.59 -1.80
CA GLU A 28 -57.96 -9.78 -1.33
C GLU A 28 -58.05 -9.74 0.19
N ALA A 29 -57.83 -10.85 0.89
CA ALA A 29 -57.74 -10.86 2.35
C ALA A 29 -56.66 -9.91 2.88
N MET A 30 -55.55 -9.82 2.20
CA MET A 30 -54.45 -8.94 2.56
C MET A 30 -54.71 -7.48 2.23
N GLU A 31 -55.43 -7.16 1.16
CA GLU A 31 -55.80 -5.79 0.81
C GLU A 31 -56.90 -5.21 1.70
N LYS A 32 -57.81 -6.04 2.16
CA LYS A 32 -58.92 -5.61 3.04
C LYS A 32 -58.50 -5.35 4.48
N GLU A 33 -57.25 -5.63 4.86
CA GLU A 33 -56.71 -5.42 6.23
C GLU A 33 -57.50 -6.15 7.36
N GLU A 34 -58.44 -6.98 7.04
CA GLU A 34 -59.29 -7.73 7.96
C GLU A 34 -58.69 -9.07 8.32
N LEU A 35 -57.41 -9.11 8.68
CA LEU A 35 -56.78 -10.37 9.08
C LEU A 35 -57.10 -10.70 10.52
N ASN A 36 -58.09 -11.54 10.67
CA ASN A 36 -58.40 -12.30 11.90
C ASN A 36 -57.54 -13.59 11.93
N GLY A 37 -57.73 -14.43 12.97
CA GLY A 37 -56.99 -15.68 13.13
C GLY A 37 -57.06 -16.65 11.95
N ASP A 38 -58.19 -16.66 11.22
CA ASP A 38 -58.43 -17.55 10.09
C ASP A 38 -57.58 -17.15 8.87
N ASN A 39 -57.32 -15.88 8.71
CA ASN A 39 -56.47 -15.36 7.63
C ASN A 39 -54.99 -15.66 7.84
N ALA A 40 -54.52 -15.79 9.08
CA ALA A 40 -53.16 -16.26 9.36
C ALA A 40 -52.96 -17.72 8.90
N ALA A 41 -53.93 -18.59 9.14
CA ALA A 41 -53.90 -19.95 8.62
C ALA A 41 -53.94 -20.00 7.09
N LEU A 42 -54.66 -19.08 6.45
CA LEU A 42 -54.69 -18.95 4.99
C LEU A 42 -53.34 -18.57 4.42
N LEU A 43 -52.62 -17.68 5.09
CA LEU A 43 -51.26 -17.26 4.67
C LEU A 43 -50.22 -18.37 4.83
N GLU A 44 -50.30 -19.15 5.92
CA GLU A 44 -49.45 -20.33 6.09
C GLU A 44 -49.73 -21.40 5.02
N LEU A 45 -50.99 -21.60 4.67
CA LEU A 45 -51.38 -22.50 3.59
C LEU A 45 -50.92 -21.96 2.22
N ALA A 46 -50.97 -20.65 2.02
CA ALA A 46 -50.45 -19.98 0.82
C ALA A 46 -48.94 -20.22 0.65
N ASP A 47 -48.15 -20.10 1.72
CA ASP A 47 -46.72 -20.36 1.68
C ASP A 47 -46.39 -21.81 1.32
N GLN A 48 -47.17 -22.77 1.85
CA GLN A 48 -47.06 -24.19 1.50
C GLN A 48 -47.42 -24.44 0.02
N LYS A 49 -48.47 -23.83 -0.49
CA LYS A 49 -48.94 -23.96 -1.88
C LYS A 49 -48.01 -23.28 -2.87
N MET A 50 -47.35 -22.16 -2.51
CA MET A 50 -46.33 -21.50 -3.34
C MET A 50 -45.15 -22.41 -3.64
N LYS A 51 -44.76 -23.28 -2.72
CA LYS A 51 -43.69 -24.27 -2.97
C LYS A 51 -44.08 -25.27 -4.06
N LEU A 52 -45.37 -25.50 -4.25
CA LEU A 52 -45.91 -26.42 -5.24
C LEU A 52 -46.19 -25.76 -6.61
N HIS A 53 -46.42 -24.44 -6.64
CA HIS A 53 -46.83 -23.70 -7.86
C HIS A 53 -45.97 -22.47 -8.10
N PRO A 54 -44.77 -22.63 -8.63
CA PRO A 54 -43.78 -21.53 -8.80
C PRO A 54 -44.25 -20.34 -9.64
N LEU A 55 -45.21 -20.55 -10.58
CA LEU A 55 -45.72 -19.51 -11.48
C LEU A 55 -46.48 -18.38 -10.74
N PHE A 56 -47.07 -18.66 -9.58
CA PHE A 56 -47.78 -17.66 -8.76
C PHE A 56 -46.97 -17.13 -7.61
N ARG A 57 -45.76 -17.66 -7.45
CA ARG A 57 -44.89 -17.39 -6.31
C ARG A 57 -44.57 -15.89 -6.14
N SER A 58 -44.23 -15.18 -7.23
CA SER A 58 -43.79 -13.80 -7.15
C SER A 58 -44.88 -12.84 -6.65
N ARG A 59 -46.08 -12.96 -7.18
CA ARG A 59 -47.23 -12.08 -6.83
C ARG A 59 -47.70 -12.30 -5.39
N LEU A 60 -47.82 -13.56 -4.98
CA LEU A 60 -48.23 -13.89 -3.63
C LEU A 60 -47.16 -13.57 -2.60
N MET A 61 -45.87 -13.77 -2.94
CA MET A 61 -44.77 -13.44 -2.06
C MET A 61 -44.70 -11.93 -1.80
N SER A 62 -44.88 -11.11 -2.84
CA SER A 62 -44.91 -9.63 -2.70
C SER A 62 -46.01 -9.17 -1.76
N ALA A 63 -47.20 -9.80 -1.85
CA ALA A 63 -48.32 -9.51 -0.97
C ALA A 63 -48.05 -9.91 0.48
N ILE A 64 -47.52 -11.12 0.71
CA ILE A 64 -47.13 -11.63 2.02
C ILE A 64 -46.05 -10.73 2.67
N VAL A 65 -44.99 -10.39 1.95
CA VAL A 65 -43.95 -9.50 2.46
C VAL A 65 -44.51 -8.13 2.83
N ARG A 66 -45.35 -7.54 1.99
CA ARG A 66 -46.00 -6.26 2.27
C ARG A 66 -46.86 -6.32 3.53
N TYR A 67 -47.61 -7.35 3.67
CA TYR A 67 -48.51 -7.56 4.84
C TYR A 67 -47.72 -7.68 6.14
N TYR A 68 -46.73 -8.59 6.21
CA TYR A 68 -45.94 -8.76 7.43
C TYR A 68 -45.08 -7.55 7.76
N LYS A 69 -44.63 -6.81 6.74
CA LYS A 69 -43.97 -5.52 6.97
C LYS A 69 -44.92 -4.51 7.63
N LYS A 70 -46.16 -4.43 7.16
CA LYS A 70 -47.16 -3.51 7.72
C LYS A 70 -47.48 -3.91 9.16
N LEU A 71 -47.74 -5.19 9.43
CA LEU A 71 -47.97 -5.69 10.79
C LEU A 71 -46.80 -5.42 11.73
N ALA A 72 -45.57 -5.61 11.27
CA ALA A 72 -44.37 -5.31 12.07
C ALA A 72 -44.25 -3.82 12.38
N ASP A 73 -44.71 -2.95 11.49
CA ASP A 73 -44.69 -1.50 11.68
C ASP A 73 -45.82 -0.98 12.59
N GLU A 74 -46.99 -1.59 12.55
CA GLU A 74 -48.19 -1.13 13.27
C GLU A 74 -48.37 -1.79 14.66
N SER A 75 -47.79 -2.97 14.88
CA SER A 75 -47.98 -3.69 16.13
C SER A 75 -47.23 -3.04 17.29
N GLY A 76 -47.96 -2.76 18.38
CA GLY A 76 -47.36 -2.49 19.69
C GLY A 76 -46.55 -3.68 20.21
N ASP A 77 -45.81 -3.49 21.29
CA ASP A 77 -44.74 -4.38 21.78
C ASP A 77 -45.10 -5.91 21.94
N GLY A 78 -46.41 -6.26 21.98
CA GLY A 78 -46.84 -7.67 22.17
C GLY A 78 -46.86 -8.53 20.90
N ASN A 79 -47.12 -7.96 19.72
CA ASN A 79 -47.25 -8.71 18.45
C ASN A 79 -46.02 -8.66 17.55
N ARG A 80 -45.00 -7.88 17.91
CA ARG A 80 -43.79 -7.71 17.12
C ARG A 80 -43.07 -9.02 16.83
N ASN A 81 -42.99 -9.91 17.81
CA ASN A 81 -42.19 -11.12 17.71
C ASN A 81 -42.72 -12.12 16.66
N SER A 82 -44.04 -12.25 16.51
CA SER A 82 -44.60 -13.23 15.55
C SER A 82 -44.45 -12.79 14.10
N SER A 83 -44.72 -11.51 13.80
CA SER A 83 -44.61 -10.97 12.44
C SER A 83 -43.15 -10.92 11.96
N VAL A 84 -42.22 -10.55 12.84
CA VAL A 84 -40.78 -10.56 12.52
C VAL A 84 -40.28 -12.00 12.39
N SER A 85 -40.69 -12.92 13.26
CA SER A 85 -40.32 -14.33 13.14
C SER A 85 -40.73 -14.91 11.81
N TYR A 86 -41.88 -14.54 11.28
CA TYR A 86 -42.30 -14.96 9.95
C TYR A 86 -41.38 -14.39 8.85
N LEU A 87 -41.08 -13.11 8.90
CA LEU A 87 -40.12 -12.49 7.95
C LEU A 87 -38.73 -13.13 8.01
N LEU A 88 -38.31 -13.58 9.20
CA LEU A 88 -37.06 -14.31 9.37
C LEU A 88 -37.09 -15.71 8.76
N CYS A 89 -38.22 -16.38 8.81
CA CYS A 89 -38.40 -17.72 8.25
C CYS A 89 -38.61 -17.75 6.74
N LEU A 90 -38.88 -16.61 6.09
CA LEU A 90 -39.02 -16.54 4.63
C LEU A 90 -37.77 -17.01 3.91
N ASP A 91 -37.96 -17.74 2.80
CA ASP A 91 -36.88 -18.06 1.87
C ASP A 91 -36.42 -16.77 1.13
N LYS A 92 -35.35 -16.17 1.60
CA LYS A 92 -34.83 -14.89 1.05
C LYS A 92 -34.33 -15.03 -0.39
N ASP A 93 -33.93 -16.24 -0.82
CA ASP A 93 -33.49 -16.48 -2.20
C ASP A 93 -34.66 -16.40 -3.19
N ALA A 94 -35.89 -16.66 -2.69
CA ALA A 94 -37.11 -16.55 -3.46
C ALA A 94 -37.64 -15.12 -3.60
N LEU A 95 -37.17 -14.19 -2.80
CA LEU A 95 -37.59 -12.79 -2.84
C LEU A 95 -36.93 -12.01 -3.99
N THR A 96 -37.69 -11.07 -4.55
CA THR A 96 -37.08 -10.07 -5.43
C THR A 96 -36.14 -9.14 -4.67
N ARG A 97 -35.33 -8.37 -5.38
CA ARG A 97 -34.42 -7.39 -4.79
C ARG A 97 -35.16 -6.39 -3.90
N ASP A 98 -36.28 -5.82 -4.39
CA ASP A 98 -37.05 -4.80 -3.66
C ASP A 98 -37.71 -5.39 -2.42
N GLU A 99 -38.15 -6.64 -2.46
CA GLU A 99 -38.69 -7.34 -1.31
C GLU A 99 -37.63 -7.62 -0.26
N ARG A 100 -36.43 -8.08 -0.68
CA ARG A 100 -35.30 -8.29 0.23
C ARG A 100 -34.89 -7.00 0.94
N SER A 101 -34.72 -5.90 0.19
CA SER A 101 -34.38 -4.61 0.78
C SER A 101 -35.46 -4.14 1.75
N GLY A 102 -36.72 -4.31 1.39
CA GLY A 102 -37.84 -3.96 2.26
C GLY A 102 -37.93 -4.82 3.55
N VAL A 103 -37.63 -6.12 3.47
CA VAL A 103 -37.55 -6.98 4.66
C VAL A 103 -36.36 -6.52 5.54
N CYS A 104 -35.21 -6.31 4.95
CA CYS A 104 -34.03 -5.82 5.66
C CYS A 104 -34.29 -4.50 6.39
N GLU A 105 -34.92 -3.53 5.73
CA GLU A 105 -35.29 -2.25 6.38
C GLU A 105 -36.27 -2.44 7.55
N THR A 106 -37.20 -3.39 7.44
CA THR A 106 -38.13 -3.70 8.53
C THR A 106 -37.41 -4.33 9.71
N LEU A 107 -36.47 -5.26 9.46
CA LEU A 107 -35.63 -5.84 10.51
C LEU A 107 -34.80 -4.75 11.23
N ILE A 108 -34.22 -3.81 10.50
CA ILE A 108 -33.48 -2.67 11.09
C ILE A 108 -34.42 -1.81 11.97
N ARG A 109 -35.64 -1.53 11.51
CA ARG A 109 -36.63 -0.76 12.29
C ARG A 109 -37.01 -1.47 13.59
N GLN A 110 -37.18 -2.78 13.53
CA GLN A 110 -37.54 -3.61 14.64
C GLN A 110 -36.38 -4.04 15.54
N ASN A 111 -35.15 -3.50 15.27
CA ASN A 111 -33.92 -3.72 16.02
C ASN A 111 -33.36 -5.15 15.93
N TYR A 112 -33.65 -5.89 14.87
CA TYR A 112 -33.04 -7.19 14.52
C TYR A 112 -31.78 -6.93 13.66
N TYR A 113 -30.76 -6.36 14.30
CA TYR A 113 -29.59 -5.86 13.60
C TYR A 113 -28.70 -6.98 13.06
N THR A 114 -28.51 -8.06 13.81
CA THR A 114 -27.67 -9.19 13.40
C THR A 114 -28.22 -9.84 12.13
N GLU A 115 -29.52 -10.14 12.12
CA GLU A 115 -30.18 -10.77 10.99
C GLU A 115 -30.25 -9.85 9.76
N ALA A 116 -30.43 -8.55 9.99
CA ALA A 116 -30.37 -7.55 8.92
C ALA A 116 -28.94 -7.45 8.34
N TYR A 117 -27.91 -7.51 9.18
CA TYR A 117 -26.52 -7.50 8.76
C TYR A 117 -26.16 -8.76 7.96
N GLU A 118 -26.56 -9.94 8.41
CA GLU A 118 -26.40 -11.19 7.66
C GLU A 118 -27.06 -11.13 6.28
N MET A 119 -28.26 -10.53 6.17
CA MET A 119 -28.91 -10.30 4.87
C MET A 119 -28.09 -9.39 3.98
N ILE A 120 -27.56 -8.29 4.51
CA ILE A 120 -26.67 -7.37 3.76
C ILE A 120 -25.41 -8.07 3.29
N CYS A 121 -24.79 -8.87 4.16
CA CYS A 121 -23.59 -9.63 3.79
C CYS A 121 -23.84 -10.64 2.66
N ARG A 122 -25.07 -11.17 2.55
CA ARG A 122 -25.43 -12.16 1.54
C ARG A 122 -25.94 -11.53 0.24
N TYR A 123 -26.75 -10.48 0.32
CA TYR A 123 -27.51 -9.95 -0.82
C TYR A 123 -27.10 -8.52 -1.24
N GLY A 124 -26.23 -7.88 -0.48
CA GLY A 124 -25.79 -6.49 -0.72
C GLY A 124 -26.75 -5.44 -0.12
N ILE A 125 -26.39 -4.18 -0.34
CA ILE A 125 -27.07 -3.01 0.24
C ILE A 125 -28.05 -2.33 -0.72
N GLU A 126 -28.18 -2.83 -1.92
CA GLU A 126 -28.95 -2.18 -2.97
C GLU A 126 -30.44 -2.08 -2.62
N GLY A 127 -31.01 -0.87 -2.80
CA GLY A 127 -32.41 -0.58 -2.50
C GLY A 127 -32.70 -0.26 -1.01
N ILE A 128 -31.70 -0.32 -0.12
CA ILE A 128 -31.84 0.03 1.28
C ILE A 128 -31.51 1.51 1.47
N GLN A 129 -32.35 2.24 2.21
CA GLN A 129 -32.15 3.65 2.49
C GLN A 129 -30.89 3.86 3.35
N ILE A 130 -30.08 4.86 2.98
CA ILE A 130 -28.83 5.18 3.70
C ILE A 130 -29.03 5.42 5.21
N LYS A 131 -30.13 6.07 5.61
CA LYS A 131 -30.45 6.29 7.01
C LYS A 131 -30.69 4.99 7.79
N ARG A 132 -31.16 3.94 7.12
CA ARG A 132 -31.33 2.60 7.71
C ARG A 132 -29.97 1.91 7.84
N LEU A 133 -29.14 2.02 6.82
CA LEU A 133 -27.78 1.50 6.86
C LEU A 133 -26.96 2.18 7.95
N LEU A 134 -27.08 3.49 8.11
CA LEU A 134 -26.45 4.23 9.19
C LEU A 134 -26.89 3.69 10.57
N LYS A 135 -28.21 3.58 10.79
CA LYS A 135 -28.73 3.03 12.06
C LYS A 135 -28.20 1.61 12.34
N LEU A 136 -28.19 0.75 11.33
CA LEU A 136 -27.65 -0.59 11.44
C LEU A 136 -26.18 -0.58 11.81
N CYS A 137 -25.37 0.09 10.99
CA CYS A 137 -23.93 0.15 11.14
C CYS A 137 -23.52 0.71 12.52
N THR A 138 -24.11 1.85 12.93
CA THR A 138 -23.89 2.43 14.26
C THR A 138 -24.22 1.44 15.39
N LYS A 139 -25.31 0.67 15.26
CA LYS A 139 -25.67 -0.33 16.28
C LYS A 139 -24.75 -1.55 16.29
N MET A 140 -24.32 -2.02 15.13
CA MET A 140 -23.37 -3.13 15.01
C MET A 140 -22.03 -2.76 15.63
N VAL A 141 -21.51 -1.55 15.34
CA VAL A 141 -20.28 -1.01 15.92
C VAL A 141 -20.40 -0.91 17.45
N LEU A 142 -21.46 -0.29 17.98
CA LEU A 142 -21.65 -0.11 19.43
C LEU A 142 -21.83 -1.43 20.20
N GLN A 143 -22.25 -2.50 19.54
CA GLN A 143 -22.39 -3.80 20.17
C GLN A 143 -21.10 -4.62 20.20
N ASN A 144 -20.05 -4.17 19.50
CA ASN A 144 -18.76 -4.85 19.35
C ASN A 144 -18.89 -6.34 18.98
N LEU A 145 -19.96 -6.72 18.26
CA LEU A 145 -20.22 -8.10 17.88
C LEU A 145 -19.35 -8.60 16.73
N PHE A 146 -18.80 -7.68 15.95
CA PHE A 146 -18.02 -7.95 14.74
C PHE A 146 -16.81 -7.01 14.68
N ASP A 147 -16.04 -7.00 15.74
CA ASP A 147 -14.78 -6.29 15.81
C ASP A 147 -13.84 -6.83 14.71
N GLU A 148 -13.22 -5.94 13.93
CA GLU A 148 -12.35 -6.26 12.81
C GLU A 148 -13.02 -7.04 11.63
N ASP A 149 -14.36 -7.06 11.53
CA ASP A 149 -15.03 -7.63 10.36
C ASP A 149 -14.89 -6.70 9.15
N ASP A 150 -14.13 -7.13 8.14
CA ASP A 150 -13.90 -6.38 6.89
C ASP A 150 -15.20 -5.97 6.18
N ARG A 151 -16.26 -6.77 6.31
CA ARG A 151 -17.57 -6.46 5.72
C ARG A 151 -18.25 -5.31 6.45
N LEU A 152 -18.12 -5.27 7.78
CA LEU A 152 -18.63 -4.15 8.58
C LEU A 152 -17.83 -2.88 8.31
N LEU A 153 -16.51 -2.98 8.18
CA LEU A 153 -15.65 -1.85 7.79
C LEU A 153 -16.01 -1.32 6.40
N HIS A 154 -16.27 -2.22 5.45
CA HIS A 154 -16.72 -1.81 4.12
C HIS A 154 -18.08 -1.11 4.16
N LEU A 155 -19.05 -1.66 4.89
CA LEU A 155 -20.36 -1.06 5.09
C LEU A 155 -20.24 0.33 5.76
N ALA A 156 -19.43 0.43 6.81
CA ALA A 156 -19.16 1.67 7.51
C ALA A 156 -18.57 2.73 6.56
N TYR A 157 -17.64 2.34 5.69
CA TYR A 157 -17.07 3.25 4.70
C TYR A 157 -18.10 3.71 3.66
N VAL A 158 -18.99 2.83 3.17
CA VAL A 158 -20.07 3.21 2.25
C VAL A 158 -21.03 4.20 2.92
N VAL A 159 -21.42 3.93 4.17
CA VAL A 159 -22.26 4.87 4.96
C VAL A 159 -21.56 6.21 5.16
N PHE A 160 -20.27 6.20 5.48
CA PHE A 160 -19.45 7.39 5.64
C PHE A 160 -19.39 8.26 4.38
N LEU A 161 -19.39 7.69 3.20
CA LEU A 161 -19.36 8.48 1.95
C LEU A 161 -20.58 9.40 1.81
N GLU A 162 -21.72 8.99 2.36
CA GLU A 162 -22.98 9.74 2.31
C GLU A 162 -23.21 10.58 3.57
N GLU A 163 -22.96 10.01 4.76
CA GLU A 163 -23.19 10.64 6.08
C GLU A 163 -21.86 10.83 6.83
N LYS A 164 -21.08 11.82 6.41
CA LYS A 164 -19.68 12.04 6.81
C LYS A 164 -19.47 12.44 8.27
N SER A 165 -20.50 12.90 8.97
CA SER A 165 -20.38 13.52 10.29
C SER A 165 -20.86 12.64 11.44
N ASP A 166 -21.21 11.37 11.18
CA ASP A 166 -21.56 10.44 12.25
C ASP A 166 -20.30 10.06 13.03
N SER A 167 -20.24 10.43 14.32
CA SER A 167 -19.06 10.25 15.15
C SER A 167 -18.73 8.79 15.40
N VAL A 168 -19.74 7.93 15.60
CA VAL A 168 -19.53 6.51 15.91
C VAL A 168 -18.92 5.77 14.72
N ILE A 169 -19.44 6.04 13.51
CA ILE A 169 -18.90 5.47 12.28
C ILE A 169 -17.48 5.97 12.02
N LEU A 170 -17.28 7.27 12.25
CA LEU A 170 -15.98 7.90 12.00
C LEU A 170 -14.93 7.41 13.00
N ASP A 171 -15.25 7.29 14.30
CA ASP A 171 -14.38 6.69 15.31
C ASP A 171 -13.98 5.27 14.93
N TYR A 172 -14.97 4.43 14.57
CA TYR A 172 -14.74 3.05 14.15
C TYR A 172 -13.83 2.95 12.92
N LEU A 173 -14.05 3.80 11.91
CA LEU A 173 -13.17 3.84 10.74
C LEU A 173 -11.75 4.33 11.08
N CYS A 174 -11.62 5.32 11.97
CA CYS A 174 -10.30 5.79 12.42
C CYS A 174 -9.55 4.71 13.20
N GLU A 175 -10.26 3.86 13.92
CA GLU A 175 -9.65 2.79 14.72
C GLU A 175 -9.29 1.55 13.90
N HIS A 176 -10.13 1.16 12.94
CA HIS A 176 -10.00 -0.16 12.28
C HIS A 176 -9.83 -0.12 10.76
N PHE A 177 -10.16 0.99 10.07
CA PHE A 177 -10.24 0.99 8.61
C PHE A 177 -8.87 0.81 7.95
N ASN A 178 -8.79 -0.15 7.03
CA ASN A 178 -7.62 -0.47 6.23
C ASN A 178 -8.02 -0.54 4.75
N GLY A 179 -8.02 0.60 4.08
CA GLY A 179 -8.38 0.75 2.68
C GLY A 179 -7.22 1.21 1.81
N THR A 180 -7.53 1.74 0.62
CA THR A 180 -6.53 2.40 -0.22
C THR A 180 -6.04 3.70 0.41
N VAL A 181 -4.87 4.18 0.02
CA VAL A 181 -4.32 5.46 0.48
C VAL A 181 -5.33 6.60 0.35
N ASP A 182 -6.06 6.68 -0.77
CA ASP A 182 -7.07 7.71 -0.99
C ASP A 182 -8.29 7.60 -0.07
N GLN A 183 -8.73 6.36 0.19
CA GLN A 183 -9.86 6.11 1.08
C GLN A 183 -9.48 6.46 2.53
N MET A 184 -8.35 5.96 3.01
CA MET A 184 -7.84 6.24 4.36
C MET A 184 -7.58 7.74 4.56
N TYR A 185 -6.99 8.42 3.57
CA TYR A 185 -6.75 9.85 3.61
C TYR A 185 -8.07 10.65 3.71
N ARG A 186 -9.12 10.22 3.01
CA ARG A 186 -10.45 10.86 3.08
C ARG A 186 -11.07 10.72 4.47
N VAL A 187 -10.98 9.55 5.08
CA VAL A 187 -11.44 9.32 6.46
C VAL A 187 -10.62 10.18 7.44
N LEU A 188 -9.30 10.20 7.30
CA LEU A 188 -8.40 11.01 8.11
C LEU A 188 -8.78 12.50 8.09
N MET A 189 -8.96 13.06 6.90
CA MET A 189 -9.31 14.48 6.77
C MET A 189 -10.65 14.83 7.43
N GLN A 190 -11.62 13.93 7.37
CA GLN A 190 -12.90 14.14 8.06
C GLN A 190 -12.75 13.93 9.57
N GLY A 191 -12.01 12.94 10.02
CA GLY A 191 -11.72 12.73 11.45
C GLY A 191 -11.08 13.94 12.11
N ILE A 192 -10.10 14.54 11.44
CA ILE A 192 -9.46 15.78 11.90
C ILE A 192 -10.47 16.91 12.01
N LYS A 193 -11.34 17.07 11.01
CA LYS A 193 -12.37 18.10 10.97
C LYS A 193 -13.39 17.96 12.11
N GLU A 194 -13.80 16.73 12.40
CA GLU A 194 -14.77 16.42 13.46
C GLU A 194 -14.12 16.21 14.84
N HIS A 195 -12.79 16.42 14.95
CA HIS A 195 -12.02 16.28 16.18
C HIS A 195 -11.99 14.86 16.79
N VAL A 196 -12.10 13.85 15.94
CA VAL A 196 -11.98 12.44 16.30
C VAL A 196 -10.51 12.07 16.46
N GLU A 197 -10.21 11.07 17.30
CA GLU A 197 -8.86 10.53 17.43
C GLU A 197 -8.45 9.75 16.17
N THR A 198 -7.31 10.07 15.57
CA THR A 198 -6.90 9.57 14.24
C THR A 198 -5.53 8.89 14.22
N TYR A 199 -4.90 8.68 15.40
CA TYR A 199 -3.51 8.19 15.45
C TYR A 199 -3.30 6.84 14.78
N ASP A 200 -4.18 5.88 15.05
CA ASP A 200 -4.07 4.53 14.48
C ASP A 200 -4.28 4.52 12.97
N LEU A 201 -5.21 5.36 12.48
CA LEU A 201 -5.40 5.55 11.04
C LEU A 201 -4.19 6.22 10.38
N GLU A 202 -3.57 7.19 11.03
CA GLU A 202 -2.38 7.87 10.51
C GLU A 202 -1.22 6.89 10.34
N GLU A 203 -0.98 6.04 11.33
CA GLU A 203 0.07 5.02 11.26
C GLU A 203 -0.18 4.00 10.16
N ARG A 204 -1.41 3.50 10.03
CA ARG A 204 -1.79 2.59 8.94
C ARG A 204 -1.70 3.26 7.57
N LEU A 205 -2.17 4.50 7.45
CA LEU A 205 -2.10 5.27 6.21
C LEU A 205 -0.65 5.44 5.75
N VAL A 206 0.24 5.82 6.67
CA VAL A 206 1.65 6.00 6.37
C VAL A 206 2.33 4.67 5.99
N ALA A 207 2.02 3.59 6.71
CA ALA A 207 2.50 2.26 6.35
C ALA A 207 2.02 1.83 4.95
N GLN A 208 0.76 2.11 4.61
CA GLN A 208 0.20 1.82 3.30
C GLN A 208 0.84 2.67 2.20
N MET A 209 1.13 3.96 2.45
CA MET A 209 1.88 4.81 1.52
C MET A 209 3.27 4.24 1.22
N LEU A 210 3.99 3.77 2.25
CA LEU A 210 5.30 3.15 2.08
C LEU A 210 5.22 1.83 1.31
N PHE A 211 4.21 1.03 1.60
CA PHE A 211 4.02 -0.27 0.94
C PHE A 211 3.67 -0.12 -0.54
N THR A 212 2.77 0.79 -0.87
CA THR A 212 2.30 1.01 -2.25
C THR A 212 3.18 1.94 -3.07
N GLY A 213 4.06 2.72 -2.42
CA GLY A 213 4.83 3.79 -3.06
C GLY A 213 4.01 5.04 -3.40
N CYS A 214 2.74 5.11 -3.00
CA CYS A 214 1.85 6.27 -3.23
C CYS A 214 2.10 7.35 -2.18
N THR A 215 3.21 8.09 -2.29
CA THR A 215 3.70 9.03 -1.26
C THR A 215 3.24 10.48 -1.46
N GLU A 216 2.45 10.77 -2.47
CA GLU A 216 2.04 12.13 -2.87
C GLU A 216 1.36 12.94 -1.76
N LYS A 217 0.71 12.26 -0.82
CA LYS A 217 0.01 12.90 0.31
C LYS A 217 0.85 12.96 1.60
N MET A 218 2.06 12.42 1.59
CA MET A 218 2.90 12.31 2.78
C MET A 218 3.22 13.66 3.41
N ASP A 219 3.59 14.65 2.59
CA ASP A 219 3.89 16.00 3.08
C ASP A 219 2.69 16.60 3.83
N ARG A 220 1.48 16.44 3.26
CA ARG A 220 0.26 16.96 3.88
C ARG A 220 -0.09 16.25 5.18
N VAL A 221 0.07 14.94 5.22
CA VAL A 221 -0.13 14.16 6.46
C VAL A 221 0.86 14.61 7.53
N PHE A 222 2.12 14.78 7.17
CA PHE A 222 3.15 15.23 8.09
C PHE A 222 2.93 16.67 8.59
N GLU A 223 2.51 17.61 7.74
CA GLU A 223 2.16 18.97 8.13
C GLU A 223 1.01 19.00 9.15
N LEU A 224 -0.04 18.23 8.90
CA LEU A 224 -1.18 18.10 9.80
C LEU A 224 -0.75 17.54 11.16
N TYR A 225 0.16 16.59 11.11
CA TYR A 225 0.74 15.94 12.26
C TYR A 225 1.66 16.87 13.07
N ALA A 226 2.58 17.58 12.41
CA ALA A 226 3.51 18.50 13.06
C ALA A 226 2.80 19.67 13.77
N SER A 227 1.56 19.99 13.39
CA SER A 227 0.74 21.03 14.04
C SER A 227 0.13 20.59 15.39
N ARG A 228 0.21 19.31 15.74
CA ARG A 228 -0.40 18.72 16.94
C ARG A 228 0.60 18.57 18.08
N LYS A 229 0.08 18.50 19.31
CA LYS A 229 0.90 18.34 20.52
C LYS A 229 1.43 16.92 20.77
N LYS A 230 0.78 15.91 20.19
CA LYS A 230 1.20 14.51 20.31
C LYS A 230 1.73 14.02 18.97
N THR A 231 2.89 13.39 18.98
CA THR A 231 3.54 12.88 17.77
C THR A 231 3.76 11.37 17.90
N SER A 232 3.35 10.59 16.88
CA SER A 232 3.74 9.19 16.75
C SER A 232 5.15 9.13 16.16
N GLU A 233 6.04 8.42 16.82
CA GLU A 233 7.40 8.21 16.33
C GLU A 233 7.40 7.48 14.98
N ASN A 234 6.45 6.58 14.76
CA ASN A 234 6.30 5.82 13.52
C ASN A 234 5.97 6.71 12.33
N VAL A 235 5.09 7.70 12.49
CA VAL A 235 4.75 8.66 11.43
C VAL A 235 5.96 9.53 11.08
N VAL A 236 6.72 9.98 12.09
CA VAL A 236 7.95 10.76 11.87
C VAL A 236 8.99 9.93 11.11
N LYS A 237 9.27 8.72 11.57
CA LYS A 237 10.21 7.81 10.89
C LYS A 237 9.78 7.53 9.44
N ALA A 238 8.51 7.28 9.21
CA ALA A 238 7.99 7.02 7.88
C ALA A 238 8.13 8.22 6.94
N TYR A 239 7.85 9.43 7.40
CA TYR A 239 8.06 10.65 6.64
C TYR A 239 9.51 10.79 6.17
N PHE A 240 10.46 10.69 7.11
CA PHE A 240 11.88 10.83 6.78
C PHE A 240 12.39 9.66 5.92
N THR A 241 11.81 8.46 6.09
CA THR A 241 12.09 7.32 5.19
C THR A 241 11.66 7.63 3.76
N VAL A 242 10.44 8.14 3.57
CA VAL A 242 9.94 8.53 2.24
C VAL A 242 10.83 9.62 1.63
N LYS A 243 11.16 10.66 2.39
CA LYS A 243 12.04 11.75 1.88
C LYS A 243 13.42 11.25 1.51
N SER A 244 13.98 10.32 2.27
CA SER A 244 15.25 9.68 1.95
C SER A 244 15.18 8.84 0.66
N ILE A 245 14.08 8.08 0.47
CA ILE A 245 13.81 7.33 -0.76
C ILE A 245 13.68 8.28 -1.96
N GLU A 246 12.88 9.33 -1.83
CA GLU A 246 12.69 10.33 -2.89
C GLU A 246 14.00 11.00 -3.30
N TYR A 247 14.81 11.37 -2.32
CA TYR A 247 16.12 11.95 -2.57
C TYR A 247 17.10 10.96 -3.21
N PHE A 248 17.24 9.79 -2.62
CA PHE A 248 18.28 8.83 -3.04
C PHE A 248 17.93 8.08 -4.31
N LEU A 249 16.69 7.53 -4.42
CA LEU A 249 16.28 6.71 -5.56
C LEU A 249 15.75 7.53 -6.74
N TYR A 250 15.01 8.61 -6.46
CA TYR A 250 14.30 9.35 -7.50
C TYR A 250 14.91 10.72 -7.81
N ASN A 251 16.08 11.05 -7.25
CA ASN A 251 16.80 12.30 -7.48
C ASN A 251 15.96 13.57 -7.18
N LYS A 252 14.96 13.49 -6.29
CA LYS A 252 14.18 14.65 -5.90
C LYS A 252 14.96 15.52 -4.93
N THR A 253 14.80 16.83 -5.05
CA THR A 253 15.33 17.78 -4.07
C THR A 253 14.60 17.62 -2.74
N THR A 254 15.32 17.80 -1.63
CA THR A 254 14.75 17.74 -0.29
C THR A 254 15.28 18.89 0.58
N GLU A 255 14.64 19.14 1.71
CA GLU A 255 14.98 20.23 2.61
C GLU A 255 16.09 19.83 3.59
N ASP A 256 16.93 20.80 4.00
CA ASP A 256 18.05 20.58 4.94
C ASP A 256 17.59 19.95 6.27
N LYS A 257 16.35 20.25 6.72
CA LYS A 257 15.78 19.63 7.92
C LYS A 257 15.72 18.11 7.87
N VAL A 258 15.62 17.52 6.66
CA VAL A 258 15.62 16.08 6.47
C VAL A 258 17.00 15.53 6.84
N PHE A 259 18.06 16.10 6.30
CA PHE A 259 19.43 15.65 6.60
C PHE A 259 19.78 15.84 8.07
N ALA A 260 19.38 16.95 8.69
CA ALA A 260 19.57 17.18 10.12
C ALA A 260 18.88 16.09 10.98
N TYR A 261 17.67 15.66 10.58
CA TYR A 261 17.00 14.54 11.26
C TYR A 261 17.76 13.21 11.06
N LEU A 262 18.22 12.92 9.83
CA LEU A 262 18.97 11.70 9.56
C LEU A 262 20.29 11.66 10.35
N GLU A 263 21.03 12.77 10.40
CA GLU A 263 22.24 12.90 11.24
C GLU A 263 21.96 12.62 12.71
N ALA A 264 20.90 13.21 13.25
CA ALA A 264 20.49 12.99 14.63
C ALA A 264 20.07 11.52 14.88
N ALA A 265 19.32 10.92 13.95
CA ALA A 265 18.88 9.54 14.05
C ALA A 265 20.05 8.54 14.05
N VAL A 266 21.05 8.76 13.19
CA VAL A 266 22.25 7.92 13.12
C VAL A 266 23.15 8.12 14.35
N ASN A 267 23.34 9.36 14.81
CA ASN A 267 24.16 9.66 15.98
C ASN A 267 23.57 9.14 17.29
N ASN A 268 22.24 9.18 17.43
CA ASN A 268 21.54 8.70 18.64
C ASN A 268 21.34 7.18 18.67
N SER A 269 21.56 6.49 17.57
CA SER A 269 21.45 5.04 17.53
C SER A 269 22.69 4.40 18.16
N VAL A 270 22.50 3.75 19.28
CA VAL A 270 23.57 2.99 19.99
C VAL A 270 24.01 1.79 19.14
N GLU A 271 23.09 1.24 18.35
CA GLU A 271 23.32 0.13 17.42
C GLU A 271 23.00 0.63 16.01
N LYS A 272 24.04 0.84 15.21
CA LYS A 272 23.90 1.32 13.81
C LYS A 272 23.03 0.40 12.95
N ASP A 273 22.94 -0.88 13.31
CA ASP A 273 22.12 -1.89 12.63
C ASP A 273 20.59 -1.64 12.74
N LYS A 274 20.17 -0.70 13.60
CA LYS A 274 18.76 -0.32 13.77
C LYS A 274 18.33 0.89 12.92
N VAL A 275 19.28 1.53 12.27
CA VAL A 275 18.99 2.66 11.37
C VAL A 275 18.66 2.11 9.98
N PRO A 276 17.58 2.57 9.32
CA PRO A 276 17.29 2.15 7.95
C PRO A 276 18.44 2.48 7.00
N ASP A 277 18.89 1.52 6.19
CA ASP A 277 19.99 1.70 5.21
C ASP A 277 19.78 2.93 4.32
N ILE A 278 18.53 3.24 3.98
CA ILE A 278 18.21 4.41 3.16
C ILE A 278 18.62 5.73 3.80
N TYR A 279 18.68 5.82 5.14
CA TYR A 279 19.17 7.00 5.84
C TYR A 279 20.69 7.16 5.62
N LEU A 280 21.43 6.05 5.70
CA LEU A 280 22.86 6.03 5.50
C LEU A 280 23.20 6.42 4.05
N LEU A 281 22.47 5.84 3.10
CA LEU A 281 22.63 6.12 1.68
C LEU A 281 22.29 7.58 1.33
N ALA A 282 21.21 8.12 1.87
CA ALA A 282 20.80 9.51 1.64
C ALA A 282 21.82 10.49 2.23
N LEU A 283 22.32 10.23 3.45
CA LEU A 283 23.34 11.08 4.08
C LEU A 283 24.65 11.08 3.31
N THR A 284 25.17 9.92 2.92
CA THR A 284 26.45 9.85 2.18
C THR A 284 26.35 10.55 0.84
N ARG A 285 25.25 10.39 0.11
CA ARG A 285 25.00 11.11 -1.12
C ARG A 285 24.93 12.63 -0.89
N TYR A 286 24.25 13.07 0.17
CA TYR A 286 24.19 14.48 0.55
C TYR A 286 25.60 15.03 0.82
N TYR A 287 26.40 14.34 1.62
CA TYR A 287 27.77 14.76 1.93
C TYR A 287 28.67 14.84 0.69
N SER A 288 28.46 13.99 -0.30
CA SER A 288 29.23 14.05 -1.56
C SER A 288 28.99 15.35 -2.35
N THR A 289 27.83 15.97 -2.15
CA THR A 289 27.46 17.24 -2.84
C THR A 289 27.98 18.48 -2.11
N LEU A 290 28.42 18.36 -0.86
CA LEU A 290 28.85 19.51 -0.07
C LEU A 290 30.29 19.94 -0.43
N PRO A 291 30.57 21.25 -0.38
CA PRO A 291 31.93 21.76 -0.62
C PRO A 291 32.90 21.50 0.54
N ALA A 292 32.39 21.37 1.76
CA ALA A 292 33.12 21.06 2.98
C ALA A 292 32.22 20.36 4.00
N LEU A 293 32.81 19.53 4.87
CA LEU A 293 32.13 18.88 5.99
C LEU A 293 32.68 19.44 7.32
N GLN A 294 31.79 19.51 8.32
CA GLN A 294 32.17 19.84 9.69
C GLN A 294 32.79 18.61 10.37
N ASP A 295 33.55 18.82 11.46
CA ASP A 295 34.25 17.71 12.15
C ASP A 295 33.35 16.55 12.59
N ASP A 296 32.12 16.85 13.05
CA ASP A 296 31.15 15.81 13.45
C ASP A 296 30.58 15.11 12.23
N GLN A 297 30.35 15.82 11.13
CA GLN A 297 29.92 15.24 9.85
C GLN A 297 31.01 14.36 9.24
N LEU A 298 32.30 14.74 9.36
CA LEU A 298 33.42 13.91 8.91
C LEU A 298 33.45 12.57 9.61
N LYS A 299 33.34 12.57 10.95
CA LYS A 299 33.32 11.34 11.74
C LYS A 299 32.12 10.46 11.40
N LEU A 300 30.94 11.09 11.25
CA LEU A 300 29.71 10.38 10.89
C LEU A 300 29.82 9.79 9.49
N CYS A 301 30.29 10.57 8.53
CA CYS A 301 30.49 10.15 7.15
C CYS A 301 31.44 8.96 7.07
N GLN A 302 32.60 9.00 7.72
CA GLN A 302 33.52 7.86 7.73
C GLN A 302 32.88 6.61 8.30
N ALA A 303 32.20 6.72 9.45
CA ALA A 303 31.56 5.59 10.10
C ALA A 303 30.43 4.98 9.25
N VAL A 304 29.66 5.81 8.54
CA VAL A 304 28.57 5.35 7.67
C VAL A 304 29.12 4.68 6.42
N ILE A 305 30.14 5.26 5.79
CA ILE A 305 30.80 4.68 4.62
C ILE A 305 31.41 3.32 4.93
N ASP A 306 32.07 3.17 6.08
CA ASP A 306 32.64 1.87 6.49
C ASP A 306 31.56 0.78 6.56
N VAL A 307 30.40 1.09 7.14
CA VAL A 307 29.25 0.17 7.22
C VAL A 307 28.70 -0.17 5.83
N LEU A 308 28.54 0.82 4.95
CA LEU A 308 28.03 0.60 3.60
C LEU A 308 28.97 -0.25 2.75
N ILE A 309 30.27 0.00 2.85
CA ILE A 309 31.30 -0.77 2.13
C ILE A 309 31.33 -2.21 2.64
N GLU A 310 31.27 -2.43 3.94
CA GLU A 310 31.19 -3.76 4.55
C GLU A 310 29.94 -4.54 4.08
N ALA A 311 28.81 -3.85 3.95
CA ALA A 311 27.57 -4.40 3.39
C ALA A 311 27.62 -4.59 1.85
N GLY A 312 28.71 -4.22 1.18
CA GLY A 312 28.86 -4.30 -0.28
C GLY A 312 28.04 -3.26 -1.05
N MET A 313 27.57 -2.20 -0.39
CA MET A 313 26.82 -1.10 -0.98
C MET A 313 27.81 -0.03 -1.47
N ILE A 314 28.35 -0.22 -2.67
CA ILE A 314 29.34 0.65 -3.28
C ILE A 314 28.68 1.49 -4.37
N PHE A 315 28.99 2.79 -4.41
CA PHE A 315 28.39 3.75 -5.33
C PHE A 315 29.45 4.67 -5.95
N ALA A 316 29.19 5.19 -7.15
CA ALA A 316 30.13 6.05 -7.89
C ALA A 316 30.46 7.34 -7.11
N TYR A 317 29.49 7.93 -6.42
CA TYR A 317 29.70 9.16 -5.64
C TYR A 317 30.63 8.98 -4.42
N PHE A 318 31.02 7.75 -4.06
CA PHE A 318 32.04 7.54 -3.02
C PHE A 318 33.39 8.17 -3.41
N LYS A 319 33.67 8.23 -4.71
CA LYS A 319 34.88 8.91 -5.19
C LYS A 319 34.92 10.41 -4.82
N ASP A 320 33.74 11.06 -4.78
CA ASP A 320 33.62 12.46 -4.40
C ASP A 320 33.88 12.68 -2.91
N LEU A 321 33.66 11.67 -2.09
CA LEU A 321 33.89 11.69 -0.65
C LEU A 321 35.38 11.49 -0.30
N ALA A 322 36.16 10.93 -1.21
CA ALA A 322 37.61 10.73 -1.00
C ALA A 322 38.40 12.00 -0.70
N LYS A 323 37.85 13.18 -1.05
CA LYS A 323 38.41 14.49 -0.66
C LYS A 323 38.30 14.80 0.82
N PHE A 324 37.39 14.11 1.55
CA PHE A 324 37.07 14.37 2.96
C PHE A 324 37.47 13.22 3.89
N ILE A 325 37.29 11.97 3.42
CA ILE A 325 37.40 10.75 4.22
C ILE A 325 38.27 9.72 3.51
N VAL A 326 38.69 8.69 4.26
CA VAL A 326 39.47 7.60 3.71
C VAL A 326 38.55 6.59 3.02
N ILE A 327 38.69 6.47 1.70
CA ILE A 327 38.03 5.45 0.90
C ILE A 327 39.06 4.40 0.47
N PRO A 328 38.77 3.10 0.59
CA PRO A 328 39.68 2.02 0.15
C PRO A 328 40.07 2.17 -1.32
N GLY A 329 41.37 1.99 -1.63
CA GLY A 329 41.93 2.15 -2.97
C GLY A 329 41.27 1.24 -4.02
N ASN A 330 40.87 0.03 -3.63
CA ASN A 330 40.18 -0.91 -4.53
C ASN A 330 38.79 -0.41 -5.01
N ILE A 331 38.21 0.60 -4.35
CA ILE A 331 36.97 1.27 -4.78
C ILE A 331 37.31 2.45 -5.69
N LEU A 332 38.33 3.24 -5.31
CA LEU A 332 38.75 4.42 -6.06
C LEU A 332 39.30 4.08 -7.45
N ASP A 333 39.90 2.90 -7.57
CA ASP A 333 40.53 2.42 -8.81
C ASP A 333 39.52 1.89 -9.85
N LYS A 334 38.22 1.80 -9.49
CA LYS A 334 37.20 1.25 -10.38
C LYS A 334 36.23 2.31 -10.85
N GLU A 335 35.81 2.20 -12.10
CA GLU A 335 34.64 2.88 -12.58
C GLU A 335 33.39 2.08 -12.23
N ILE A 336 32.37 2.75 -11.72
CA ILE A 336 31.13 2.12 -11.25
C ILE A 336 29.99 2.61 -12.15
N ILE A 337 29.39 1.67 -12.86
CA ILE A 337 28.20 1.91 -13.66
C ILE A 337 27.01 1.55 -12.76
N GLU A 338 26.09 2.48 -12.58
CA GLU A 338 24.91 2.31 -11.74
C GLU A 338 23.63 2.31 -12.59
N TYR A 339 22.72 1.42 -12.27
CA TYR A 339 21.35 1.41 -12.78
C TYR A 339 20.37 1.60 -11.62
N HIS A 340 19.46 2.55 -11.75
CA HIS A 340 18.38 2.82 -10.81
C HIS A 340 17.05 2.57 -11.50
N GLY A 341 16.36 1.49 -11.17
CA GLY A 341 15.16 1.08 -11.88
C GLY A 341 14.13 0.31 -11.04
N ASN A 342 13.27 -0.42 -11.73
CA ASN A 342 12.23 -1.22 -11.10
C ASN A 342 12.84 -2.49 -10.47
N LYS A 343 12.40 -2.83 -9.24
CA LYS A 343 12.84 -4.01 -8.49
C LYS A 343 12.61 -5.34 -9.21
N GLU A 344 11.60 -5.41 -10.06
CA GLU A 344 11.18 -6.64 -10.75
C GLU A 344 11.96 -6.91 -12.04
N ILE A 345 12.70 -5.91 -12.54
CA ILE A 345 13.45 -6.00 -13.79
C ILE A 345 14.94 -6.14 -13.47
N ARG A 346 15.56 -7.20 -13.97
CA ARG A 346 17.01 -7.38 -13.88
C ARG A 346 17.67 -6.71 -15.10
N PRO A 347 18.52 -5.67 -14.87
CA PRO A 347 19.23 -5.02 -15.96
C PRO A 347 20.41 -5.84 -16.45
N TYR A 348 20.76 -5.67 -17.70
CA TYR A 348 21.96 -6.20 -18.33
C TYR A 348 22.83 -5.05 -18.81
N LEU A 349 24.14 -5.21 -18.69
CA LEU A 349 25.12 -4.29 -19.23
C LEU A 349 25.68 -4.86 -20.53
N ARG A 350 25.61 -4.07 -21.60
CA ARG A 350 26.29 -4.33 -22.85
C ARG A 350 27.42 -3.33 -22.99
N LEU A 351 28.65 -3.78 -23.06
CA LEU A 351 29.82 -2.89 -23.07
C LEU A 351 30.91 -3.38 -23.99
N ARG A 352 31.84 -2.47 -24.33
CA ARG A 352 33.15 -2.74 -24.91
C ARG A 352 34.18 -1.76 -24.38
N ILE A 353 35.45 -2.16 -24.35
CA ILE A 353 36.56 -1.36 -23.90
C ILE A 353 37.53 -1.14 -25.08
N LEU A 354 37.54 0.07 -25.62
CA LEU A 354 38.40 0.46 -26.72
C LEU A 354 39.80 0.85 -26.19
N PRO A 355 40.90 0.60 -26.96
CA PRO A 355 40.95 0.01 -28.31
C PRO A 355 40.98 -1.51 -28.36
N GLU A 356 40.99 -2.22 -27.20
CA GLU A 356 41.23 -3.65 -27.17
C GLU A 356 40.06 -4.48 -27.68
N GLU A 357 38.84 -4.02 -27.48
CA GLU A 357 37.61 -4.72 -27.84
C GLU A 357 36.86 -4.02 -28.99
N GLU A 358 36.74 -4.69 -30.15
CA GLU A 358 35.96 -4.18 -31.27
C GLU A 358 34.47 -4.46 -31.13
N GLU A 359 34.09 -5.59 -30.48
CA GLU A 359 32.72 -6.04 -30.36
C GLU A 359 32.18 -5.82 -28.94
N TYR A 360 30.88 -5.52 -28.86
CA TYR A 360 30.18 -5.45 -27.58
C TYR A 360 29.92 -6.83 -27.01
N HIS A 361 30.12 -6.99 -25.71
CA HIS A 361 29.74 -8.19 -24.95
C HIS A 361 28.74 -7.84 -23.84
N TYR A 362 28.07 -8.88 -23.31
CA TYR A 362 27.07 -8.71 -22.26
C TYR A 362 27.62 -9.15 -20.91
N GLU A 363 27.30 -8.37 -19.87
CA GLU A 363 27.63 -8.68 -18.50
C GLU A 363 26.44 -8.48 -17.57
N ASP A 364 26.40 -9.27 -16.50
CA ASP A 364 25.39 -9.12 -15.45
C ASP A 364 25.75 -7.95 -14.54
N MET A 365 24.76 -7.20 -14.13
CA MET A 365 24.89 -6.20 -13.08
C MET A 365 24.55 -6.79 -11.70
N ARG A 366 25.31 -6.44 -10.68
CA ARG A 366 25.14 -6.94 -9.31
C ARG A 366 24.15 -6.06 -8.56
N PRO A 367 23.12 -6.65 -7.92
CA PRO A 367 22.21 -5.88 -7.07
C PRO A 367 22.95 -5.41 -5.81
N VAL A 368 22.77 -4.15 -5.42
CA VAL A 368 23.36 -3.56 -4.20
C VAL A 368 22.31 -3.03 -3.24
N TYR A 369 21.21 -2.49 -3.77
CA TYR A 369 20.09 -2.01 -2.98
C TYR A 369 18.78 -2.17 -3.79
N LYS A 370 17.64 -1.91 -3.17
CA LYS A 370 16.31 -2.04 -3.81
C LYS A 370 16.22 -1.31 -5.16
N GLY A 371 16.22 -2.05 -6.26
CA GLY A 371 16.16 -1.52 -7.62
C GLY A 371 17.46 -0.87 -8.10
N ILE A 372 18.57 -0.96 -7.34
CA ILE A 372 19.88 -0.46 -7.74
C ILE A 372 20.81 -1.61 -8.03
N TYR A 373 21.41 -1.56 -9.20
CA TYR A 373 22.36 -2.56 -9.66
C TYR A 373 23.64 -1.82 -10.10
N ILE A 374 24.79 -2.45 -9.86
CA ILE A 374 26.09 -1.89 -10.26
C ILE A 374 26.90 -2.89 -11.08
N ARG A 375 27.81 -2.33 -11.87
CA ARG A 375 28.94 -3.03 -12.44
C ARG A 375 30.20 -2.23 -12.24
N GLU A 376 31.23 -2.89 -11.72
CA GLU A 376 32.54 -2.31 -11.45
C GLU A 376 33.51 -2.69 -12.56
N LYS A 377 34.26 -1.72 -13.08
CA LYS A 377 35.30 -1.94 -14.11
C LYS A 377 36.55 -1.15 -13.76
N VAL A 378 37.69 -1.71 -14.08
CA VAL A 378 38.97 -1.00 -14.04
C VAL A 378 39.28 -0.60 -15.46
N LEU A 379 39.62 0.67 -15.67
CA LEU A 379 40.07 1.21 -16.94
C LEU A 379 41.50 1.67 -16.80
N PHE A 380 42.30 1.35 -17.81
CA PHE A 380 43.67 1.83 -17.93
C PHE A 380 43.75 3.14 -18.73
N GLU A 381 44.88 3.79 -18.64
CA GLU A 381 45.12 5.03 -19.39
C GLU A 381 44.97 4.82 -20.90
N GLY A 382 44.18 5.68 -21.53
CA GLY A 382 43.84 5.58 -22.95
C GLY A 382 42.68 4.68 -23.30
N GLU A 383 42.13 3.93 -22.35
CA GLU A 383 40.93 3.14 -22.57
C GLU A 383 39.66 3.97 -22.49
N ILE A 384 38.72 3.59 -23.33
CA ILE A 384 37.37 4.16 -23.40
C ILE A 384 36.38 3.02 -23.31
N MET A 385 35.59 3.00 -22.24
CA MET A 385 34.50 2.07 -22.10
C MET A 385 33.21 2.69 -22.64
N GLU A 386 32.66 2.08 -23.67
CA GLU A 386 31.31 2.38 -24.16
C GLU A 386 30.33 1.37 -23.59
N TYR A 387 29.21 1.83 -23.06
CA TYR A 387 28.25 0.94 -22.43
C TYR A 387 26.79 1.32 -22.75
N GLN A 388 25.92 0.30 -22.66
CA GLN A 388 24.48 0.40 -22.74
C GLN A 388 23.88 -0.44 -21.61
N ILE A 389 22.94 0.14 -20.87
CA ILE A 389 22.14 -0.59 -19.89
C ILE A 389 20.83 -0.98 -20.55
N LEU A 390 20.48 -2.27 -20.46
CA LEU A 390 19.29 -2.84 -21.10
C LEU A 390 18.38 -3.46 -20.04
N GLU A 391 17.08 -3.25 -20.21
CA GLU A 391 16.01 -3.96 -19.49
C GLU A 391 15.42 -5.05 -20.38
N ASP A 392 15.10 -6.19 -19.77
CA ASP A 392 14.37 -7.26 -20.44
C ASP A 392 12.89 -7.19 -20.04
N GLU A 393 12.05 -6.68 -20.94
CA GLU A 393 10.61 -6.70 -20.79
C GLU A 393 10.02 -7.77 -21.73
N ASN A 394 9.54 -8.87 -21.14
CA ASN A 394 8.88 -9.97 -21.89
C ASN A 394 9.70 -10.58 -23.03
N GLY A 395 11.04 -10.62 -22.88
CA GLY A 395 11.96 -11.17 -23.88
C GLY A 395 12.42 -10.15 -24.93
N GLU A 396 11.99 -8.91 -24.85
CA GLU A 396 12.51 -7.79 -25.64
C GLU A 396 13.49 -6.95 -24.80
N ARG A 397 14.71 -6.80 -25.29
CA ARG A 397 15.74 -5.99 -24.64
C ARG A 397 15.65 -4.56 -25.11
N LYS A 398 15.36 -3.65 -24.19
CA LYS A 398 15.27 -2.22 -24.44
C LYS A 398 16.44 -1.51 -23.79
N THR A 399 17.18 -0.70 -24.55
CA THR A 399 18.21 0.18 -24.00
C THR A 399 17.56 1.33 -23.24
N VAL A 400 17.90 1.47 -21.96
CA VAL A 400 17.37 2.52 -21.06
C VAL A 400 18.40 3.61 -20.81
N GLU A 401 19.68 3.28 -20.89
CA GLU A 401 20.78 4.21 -20.72
C GLU A 401 21.96 3.80 -21.62
N GLU A 402 22.68 4.79 -22.13
CA GLU A 402 23.94 4.58 -22.84
C GLU A 402 24.94 5.65 -22.45
N GLY A 403 26.22 5.29 -22.43
CA GLY A 403 27.27 6.23 -22.05
C GLY A 403 28.66 5.78 -22.49
N SER A 404 29.61 6.68 -22.25
CA SER A 404 31.04 6.42 -22.47
C SER A 404 31.83 6.97 -21.30
N ILE A 405 32.74 6.17 -20.77
CA ILE A 405 33.65 6.53 -19.68
C ILE A 405 35.07 6.38 -20.22
N SER A 406 35.85 7.44 -20.14
CA SER A 406 37.29 7.42 -20.50
C SER A 406 38.13 7.52 -19.25
N CYS A 407 39.17 6.69 -19.16
CA CYS A 407 40.21 6.93 -18.18
C CYS A 407 40.92 8.24 -18.51
N LYS A 408 40.80 9.27 -17.66
CA LYS A 408 41.44 10.57 -17.85
C LYS A 408 42.93 10.41 -17.58
N GLU A 409 43.78 11.06 -18.40
CA GLU A 409 45.20 11.21 -18.09
C GLU A 409 45.34 11.71 -16.65
N VAL A 410 46.04 10.95 -15.83
CA VAL A 410 46.33 11.35 -14.45
C VAL A 410 47.44 12.39 -14.46
N THR A 411 47.05 13.65 -14.58
CA THR A 411 48.00 14.80 -14.57
C THR A 411 48.50 15.14 -13.16
N THR A 412 47.87 14.59 -12.12
CA THR A 412 48.28 14.78 -10.72
C THR A 412 48.15 13.47 -9.96
N ARG A 413 49.16 13.11 -9.17
CA ARG A 413 49.14 11.94 -8.26
C ARG A 413 47.96 12.09 -7.31
N THR A 414 46.90 11.33 -7.53
CA THR A 414 45.85 11.16 -6.55
C THR A 414 46.34 10.19 -5.50
N LEU A 415 46.53 10.66 -4.26
CA LEU A 415 46.88 9.81 -3.12
C LEU A 415 45.84 8.69 -3.01
N GLY A 416 46.24 7.45 -3.28
CA GLY A 416 45.35 6.28 -3.13
C GLY A 416 45.12 5.43 -4.37
N ASN A 417 45.30 5.96 -5.58
CA ASN A 417 45.09 5.19 -6.81
C ASN A 417 46.36 4.39 -7.21
N ARG A 418 46.36 3.07 -6.96
CA ARG A 418 47.47 2.20 -7.29
C ARG A 418 47.62 1.96 -8.81
N PHE A 419 46.51 2.03 -9.58
CA PHE A 419 46.55 1.84 -11.02
C PHE A 419 47.17 3.06 -11.72
N ALA A 420 46.93 4.26 -11.22
CA ALA A 420 47.67 5.46 -11.69
C ALA A 420 49.17 5.30 -11.44
N CYS A 421 49.57 4.74 -10.31
CA CYS A 421 50.98 4.47 -10.01
C CYS A 421 51.55 3.40 -10.97
N LEU A 422 50.82 2.37 -11.34
CA LEU A 422 51.23 1.38 -12.34
C LEU A 422 51.35 2.00 -13.73
N ASN A 423 50.44 2.85 -14.14
CA ASN A 423 50.50 3.56 -15.41
C ASN A 423 51.74 4.50 -15.47
N GLU A 424 51.99 5.26 -14.39
CA GLU A 424 53.20 6.08 -14.28
C GLU A 424 54.49 5.24 -14.34
N MET A 425 54.49 4.07 -13.69
CA MET A 425 55.63 3.14 -13.75
C MET A 425 55.86 2.61 -15.17
N SER A 426 54.77 2.26 -15.88
CA SER A 426 54.83 1.81 -17.26
C SER A 426 55.42 2.91 -18.17
N LEU A 427 54.96 4.14 -18.02
CA LEU A 427 55.45 5.28 -18.76
C LEU A 427 56.94 5.56 -18.43
N SER A 428 57.33 5.51 -17.14
CA SER A 428 58.73 5.68 -16.73
C SER A 428 59.65 4.62 -17.27
N LEU A 429 59.16 3.37 -17.40
CA LEU A 429 59.86 2.26 -18.02
C LEU A 429 60.09 2.49 -19.51
N GLU A 430 59.07 2.93 -20.25
CA GLU A 430 59.15 3.27 -21.67
C GLU A 430 60.15 4.42 -21.93
N LEU A 431 60.08 5.44 -21.08
CA LEU A 431 60.98 6.60 -21.15
C LEU A 431 62.40 6.28 -20.62
N LYS A 432 62.65 5.09 -20.13
CA LYS A 432 63.91 4.64 -19.52
C LYS A 432 64.37 5.53 -18.36
N ASN A 433 63.39 6.06 -17.60
CA ASN A 433 63.66 6.88 -16.42
C ASN A 433 63.76 6.02 -15.16
N GLU A 434 64.95 5.39 -14.96
CA GLU A 434 65.17 4.46 -13.86
C GLU A 434 64.97 5.09 -12.46
N ALA A 435 65.29 6.36 -12.30
CA ALA A 435 65.13 7.05 -10.99
C ALA A 435 63.68 7.22 -10.62
N ALA A 436 62.83 7.71 -11.52
CA ALA A 436 61.40 7.86 -11.32
C ALA A 436 60.71 6.50 -11.16
N LEU A 437 61.10 5.49 -11.94
CA LEU A 437 60.56 4.16 -11.84
C LEU A 437 60.83 3.52 -10.45
N ARG A 438 62.01 3.71 -9.91
CA ARG A 438 62.39 3.18 -8.60
C ARG A 438 61.57 3.84 -7.47
N GLU A 439 61.38 5.16 -7.52
CA GLU A 439 60.57 5.90 -6.57
C GLU A 439 59.08 5.45 -6.63
N GLN A 440 58.54 5.30 -7.83
CA GLN A 440 57.15 4.85 -8.05
C GLN A 440 56.96 3.40 -7.61
N MET A 441 57.94 2.54 -7.80
CA MET A 441 57.92 1.17 -7.28
C MET A 441 57.86 1.13 -5.75
N GLU A 442 58.69 1.93 -5.07
CA GLU A 442 58.66 2.02 -3.61
C GLU A 442 57.30 2.53 -3.10
N GLU A 443 56.71 3.51 -3.77
CA GLU A 443 55.38 4.04 -3.41
C GLU A 443 54.28 2.98 -3.63
N TYR A 444 54.35 2.28 -4.77
CA TYR A 444 53.42 1.17 -5.07
C TYR A 444 53.49 0.07 -4.02
N LEU A 445 54.69 -0.37 -3.63
CA LEU A 445 54.90 -1.40 -2.64
C LEU A 445 54.34 -1.01 -1.26
N LYS A 446 54.47 0.28 -0.88
CA LYS A 446 53.87 0.80 0.36
C LYS A 446 52.35 0.72 0.31
N LYS A 447 51.72 1.04 -0.83
CA LYS A 447 50.29 0.97 -1.05
C LYS A 447 49.82 -0.50 -1.14
N ASP A 448 50.57 -1.37 -1.80
CA ASP A 448 50.27 -2.80 -1.94
C ASP A 448 50.38 -3.53 -0.61
N ALA A 449 51.34 -3.21 0.22
CA ALA A 449 51.45 -3.78 1.57
C ALA A 449 50.24 -3.44 2.44
N ALA A 450 49.70 -2.22 2.32
CA ALA A 450 48.47 -1.83 3.03
C ALA A 450 47.25 -2.59 2.50
N VAL A 451 47.15 -2.81 1.19
CA VAL A 451 46.04 -3.58 0.59
C VAL A 451 46.17 -5.07 0.90
N SER A 452 47.39 -5.64 0.81
CA SER A 452 47.64 -7.06 1.11
C SER A 452 47.34 -7.40 2.58
N ALA A 453 47.57 -6.46 3.50
CA ALA A 453 47.20 -6.62 4.91
C ALA A 453 45.67 -6.75 5.11
N LEU A 454 44.86 -6.12 4.25
CA LEU A 454 43.40 -6.25 4.28
C LEU A 454 42.91 -7.63 3.74
N PHE A 455 43.66 -8.26 2.84
CA PHE A 455 43.30 -9.58 2.30
C PHE A 455 43.85 -10.78 3.09
N THR A 456 44.78 -10.60 4.01
CA THR A 456 45.33 -11.67 4.85
C THR A 456 44.57 -11.86 6.18
N LEU A 457 43.52 -11.13 6.41
CA LEU A 457 42.63 -11.24 7.57
C LEU A 457 41.33 -12.01 7.28
N GLN A 458 41.30 -12.85 6.26
CA GLN A 458 40.22 -13.80 6.01
C GLN A 458 40.58 -15.20 6.49
#